data_a5188d45de854ea0991679410cb5f149
#
_entry.id   a5188d45de854ea0991679410cb5f149
#
_cell.length_a   1.000
_cell.length_b   1.000
_cell.length_c   1.000
_cell.angle_alpha   90.00
_cell.angle_beta   90.00
_cell.angle_gamma   90.00
#
_symmetry.space_group_name_H-M   'P 1'
#
loop_
_entity.id
_entity.type
_entity.pdbx_description
1 polymer ?
#
loop_
_entity_poly.entity_id
_entity_poly.type
_entity_poly.pdbx_seq_one_letter_code
_entity_poly.pdbx_strand_id
1 'polypeptide(L)'
;TALADLGCTVTSENAKHIVKFLAALEAENIDIIKKADSTSTFGWQSGKRFVPGHDKDIVLDIDPSQRGMAAAYCQNGTMADWLKMIKPHRSRDKFRFILAASFTAPLLRIIKQRIFFVYNWGGSKGGKTAALKAALSVWGDPERLMVNFNATQVGLERTASFYCDLPLGIDERQLAGNNQNSLEKIVYMIASGTGKIRGAKSGGIQATQTWRTVALATGEEPLSTETSQTGVSTRVLEIYGGPFDDEREASIMHQQSGMNCGWAGPAYIGMLLHTDEKSITEKYDEMMQYVYQISKGKSGSHIAGIAAVALADAIIDTWVFNNGEWLK
;
A
#
# COMPACT_ATOMS: atom_id res chain seq x y z
N THR A 1 0.95 9.67 30.84
CA THR A 1 -0.33 9.22 30.24
C THR A 1 -0.30 7.72 29.94
N ALA A 2 0.64 7.17 29.13
CA ALA A 2 0.66 5.76 28.76
C ALA A 2 0.63 4.76 29.94
N LEU A 3 1.36 5.05 31.03
CA LEU A 3 1.33 4.21 32.25
C LEU A 3 0.00 4.31 32.99
N ALA A 4 -0.64 5.49 32.96
CA ALA A 4 -1.96 5.66 33.57
C ALA A 4 -3.03 4.90 32.77
N ASP A 5 -2.93 4.89 31.45
CA ASP A 5 -3.81 4.14 30.56
C ASP A 5 -3.70 2.61 30.76
N LEU A 6 -2.54 2.16 31.26
CA LEU A 6 -2.28 0.76 31.66
C LEU A 6 -2.69 0.45 33.11
N GLY A 7 -3.33 1.39 33.81
CA GLY A 7 -3.81 1.20 35.18
C GLY A 7 -2.81 1.55 36.28
N CYS A 8 -1.64 2.11 35.93
CA CYS A 8 -0.69 2.59 36.92
C CYS A 8 -1.15 3.92 37.51
N THR A 9 -1.12 4.09 38.83
CA THR A 9 -1.44 5.34 39.49
C THR A 9 -0.30 6.36 39.27
N VAL A 10 -0.39 7.12 38.17
CA VAL A 10 0.57 8.18 37.82
C VAL A 10 -0.12 9.53 37.90
N THR A 11 0.44 10.41 38.73
CA THR A 11 0.01 11.80 38.90
C THR A 11 1.15 12.74 38.54
N SER A 12 0.86 14.03 38.35
CA SER A 12 1.89 15.06 38.16
C SER A 12 2.92 15.14 39.33
N GLU A 13 2.49 14.76 40.53
CA GLU A 13 3.31 14.79 41.73
C GLU A 13 4.31 13.61 41.81
N ASN A 14 3.82 12.38 41.46
CA ASN A 14 4.64 11.17 41.58
C ASN A 14 5.38 10.78 40.26
N ALA A 15 5.09 11.44 39.16
CA ALA A 15 5.71 11.15 37.87
C ALA A 15 7.26 11.14 37.91
N LYS A 16 7.88 12.09 38.63
CA LYS A 16 9.33 12.16 38.79
C LYS A 16 9.92 10.93 39.49
N HIS A 17 9.20 10.41 40.48
CA HIS A 17 9.63 9.22 41.23
C HIS A 17 9.50 7.95 40.36
N ILE A 18 8.43 7.86 39.58
CA ILE A 18 8.21 6.76 38.64
C ILE A 18 9.30 6.75 37.55
N VAL A 19 9.63 7.90 36.97
CA VAL A 19 10.72 8.02 35.99
C VAL A 19 12.08 7.59 36.59
N LYS A 20 12.40 8.03 37.83
CA LYS A 20 13.63 7.59 38.53
C LYS A 20 13.65 6.10 38.81
N PHE A 21 12.51 5.54 39.24
CA PHE A 21 12.36 4.11 39.48
C PHE A 21 12.58 3.30 38.22
N LEU A 22 11.93 3.69 37.11
CA LEU A 22 12.10 3.02 35.83
C LEU A 22 13.54 3.09 35.30
N ALA A 23 14.19 4.26 35.44
CA ALA A 23 15.59 4.42 35.03
C ALA A 23 16.53 3.53 35.85
N ALA A 24 16.32 3.44 37.20
CA ALA A 24 17.10 2.54 38.04
C ALA A 24 16.83 1.06 37.70
N LEU A 25 15.59 0.69 37.49
CA LEU A 25 15.21 -0.66 37.09
C LEU A 25 15.85 -1.06 35.76
N GLU A 26 15.84 -0.15 34.78
CA GLU A 26 16.51 -0.37 33.49
C GLU A 26 18.02 -0.54 33.68
N ALA A 27 18.67 0.33 34.43
CA ALA A 27 20.12 0.28 34.67
C ALA A 27 20.57 -1.00 35.39
N GLU A 28 19.80 -1.47 36.37
CA GLU A 28 20.09 -2.72 37.10
C GLU A 28 19.83 -3.99 36.27
N ASN A 29 19.03 -3.89 35.22
CA ASN A 29 18.61 -5.04 34.40
C ASN A 29 19.11 -4.95 32.96
N ILE A 30 20.02 -4.05 32.64
CA ILE A 30 20.47 -3.76 31.26
C ILE A 30 20.97 -5.01 30.52
N ASP A 31 21.55 -5.96 31.23
CA ASP A 31 22.11 -7.19 30.67
C ASP A 31 21.07 -8.28 30.39
N ILE A 32 19.90 -8.19 31.03
CA ILE A 32 18.80 -9.17 30.85
C ILE A 32 17.64 -8.61 30.03
N ILE A 33 17.56 -7.30 29.82
CA ILE A 33 16.56 -6.69 28.96
C ILE A 33 16.83 -7.07 27.52
N LYS A 34 15.87 -7.77 26.91
CA LYS A 34 15.94 -8.10 25.49
C LYS A 34 15.95 -6.82 24.63
N LYS A 35 16.99 -6.68 23.83
CA LYS A 35 17.06 -5.63 22.79
C LYS A 35 16.41 -6.19 21.52
N ALA A 36 15.52 -5.44 20.92
CA ALA A 36 14.92 -5.75 19.64
C ALA A 36 14.97 -4.51 18.73
N ASP A 37 15.15 -4.73 17.44
CA ASP A 37 14.93 -3.67 16.47
C ASP A 37 13.47 -3.25 16.47
N SER A 38 13.17 -1.98 16.27
CA SER A 38 11.82 -1.49 16.17
C SER A 38 11.62 -0.64 14.91
N THR A 39 10.38 -0.60 14.44
CA THR A 39 9.95 0.27 13.36
C THR A 39 8.58 0.86 13.67
N SER A 40 8.33 2.07 13.19
CA SER A 40 7.01 2.71 13.28
C SER A 40 6.20 2.63 11.98
N THR A 41 6.72 1.95 10.96
CA THR A 41 6.08 1.82 9.65
C THR A 41 6.15 0.40 9.12
N PHE A 42 5.24 0.06 8.24
CA PHE A 42 5.32 -1.14 7.44
C PHE A 42 6.32 -1.00 6.28
N GLY A 43 6.46 -2.05 5.47
CA GLY A 43 7.30 -2.07 4.29
C GLY A 43 8.71 -2.59 4.56
N TRP A 44 9.60 -2.29 3.62
CA TRP A 44 10.99 -2.71 3.66
C TRP A 44 11.76 -2.00 4.77
N GLN A 45 12.47 -2.78 5.54
CA GLN A 45 13.39 -2.33 6.59
C GLN A 45 14.86 -2.54 6.14
N SER A 46 15.81 -2.02 6.90
CA SER A 46 17.22 -2.24 6.65
C SER A 46 17.58 -3.74 6.70
N GLY A 47 18.56 -4.18 5.90
CA GLY A 47 19.01 -5.56 5.87
C GLY A 47 18.08 -6.53 5.14
N LYS A 48 17.31 -6.04 4.15
CA LYS A 48 16.39 -6.87 3.34
C LYS A 48 15.34 -7.57 4.20
N ARG A 49 14.75 -6.85 5.13
CA ARG A 49 13.66 -7.31 6.01
C ARG A 49 12.35 -6.61 5.63
N PHE A 50 11.21 -7.23 5.94
CA PHE A 50 9.88 -6.68 5.61
C PHE A 50 8.89 -6.85 6.77
N VAL A 51 8.21 -5.77 7.13
CA VAL A 51 7.15 -5.74 8.15
C VAL A 51 5.82 -5.34 7.47
N PRO A 52 4.71 -6.02 7.77
CA PRO A 52 4.52 -7.11 8.71
C PRO A 52 4.81 -8.50 8.10
N GLY A 53 5.02 -9.47 8.97
CA GLY A 53 4.83 -10.88 8.66
C GLY A 53 6.08 -11.72 8.42
N HIS A 54 7.22 -11.13 8.02
CA HIS A 54 8.43 -11.91 7.71
C HIS A 54 9.57 -11.74 8.71
N ASP A 55 9.48 -10.74 9.57
CA ASP A 55 10.52 -10.46 10.55
C ASP A 55 9.91 -10.35 11.94
N LYS A 56 9.97 -11.47 12.69
CA LYS A 56 9.40 -11.54 14.05
C LYS A 56 10.27 -10.83 15.09
N ASP A 57 11.50 -10.50 14.71
CA ASP A 57 12.48 -9.85 15.61
C ASP A 57 12.36 -8.31 15.57
N ILE A 58 11.56 -7.77 14.63
CA ILE A 58 11.27 -6.34 14.58
C ILE A 58 9.94 -6.06 15.29
N VAL A 59 10.01 -5.25 16.33
CA VAL A 59 8.83 -4.79 17.06
C VAL A 59 8.21 -3.61 16.32
N LEU A 60 6.91 -3.67 16.08
CA LEU A 60 6.16 -2.53 15.57
C LEU A 60 5.86 -1.57 16.73
N ASP A 61 6.66 -0.51 16.84
CA ASP A 61 6.52 0.55 17.84
C ASP A 61 5.71 1.71 17.28
N ILE A 62 4.42 1.70 17.55
CA ILE A 62 3.44 2.62 16.99
C ILE A 62 2.58 3.27 18.07
N ASP A 63 2.12 4.47 17.76
CA ASP A 63 1.12 5.16 18.58
C ASP A 63 -0.17 4.32 18.72
N PRO A 64 -0.84 4.31 19.89
CA PRO A 64 -2.09 3.61 20.08
C PRO A 64 -3.16 3.93 19.02
N SER A 65 -3.18 5.15 18.49
CA SER A 65 -4.08 5.57 17.40
C SER A 65 -3.85 4.82 16.08
N GLN A 66 -2.66 4.27 15.86
CA GLN A 66 -2.28 3.53 14.65
C GLN A 66 -2.54 2.02 14.76
N ARG A 67 -2.88 1.50 15.95
CA ARG A 67 -3.12 0.07 16.17
C ARG A 67 -4.25 -0.48 15.29
N GLY A 68 -5.27 0.35 15.02
CA GLY A 68 -6.37 0.00 14.12
C GLY A 68 -5.90 -0.23 12.69
N MET A 69 -4.97 0.61 12.21
CA MET A 69 -4.35 0.48 10.89
C MET A 69 -3.45 -0.76 10.81
N ALA A 70 -2.65 -1.00 11.85
CA ALA A 70 -1.81 -2.19 11.93
C ALA A 70 -2.64 -3.48 11.93
N ALA A 71 -3.72 -3.51 12.70
CA ALA A 71 -4.63 -4.65 12.80
C ALA A 71 -5.48 -4.89 11.54
N ALA A 72 -5.46 -3.97 10.55
CA ALA A 72 -6.07 -4.19 9.25
C ALA A 72 -5.30 -5.23 8.41
N TYR A 73 -4.00 -5.38 8.67
CA TYR A 73 -3.16 -6.45 8.10
C TYR A 73 -3.37 -7.74 8.88
N CYS A 74 -4.46 -8.44 8.58
CA CYS A 74 -4.86 -9.70 9.21
C CYS A 74 -5.08 -10.76 8.14
N GLN A 75 -5.11 -12.01 8.56
CA GLN A 75 -5.43 -13.16 7.72
C GLN A 75 -6.81 -13.69 8.10
N ASN A 76 -7.71 -13.76 7.12
CA ASN A 76 -9.02 -14.39 7.24
C ASN A 76 -9.18 -15.45 6.15
N GLY A 77 -9.95 -16.52 6.44
CA GLY A 77 -10.11 -17.64 5.52
C GLY A 77 -8.80 -18.41 5.31
N THR A 78 -8.61 -18.90 4.08
CA THR A 78 -7.39 -19.63 3.69
C THR A 78 -6.84 -19.11 2.36
N MET A 79 -5.56 -19.40 2.06
CA MET A 79 -4.97 -19.12 0.75
C MET A 79 -5.73 -19.81 -0.39
N ALA A 80 -6.23 -21.02 -0.16
CA ALA A 80 -7.01 -21.76 -1.15
C ALA A 80 -8.35 -21.08 -1.46
N ASP A 81 -9.05 -20.57 -0.44
CA ASP A 81 -10.30 -19.82 -0.62
C ASP A 81 -10.04 -18.48 -1.32
N TRP A 82 -8.96 -17.79 -0.96
CA TRP A 82 -8.55 -16.58 -1.65
C TRP A 82 -8.26 -16.84 -3.14
N LEU A 83 -7.50 -17.89 -3.45
CA LEU A 83 -7.23 -18.27 -4.85
C LEU A 83 -8.51 -18.63 -5.60
N LYS A 84 -9.42 -19.38 -4.98
CA LYS A 84 -10.73 -19.73 -5.56
C LYS A 84 -11.57 -18.50 -5.88
N MET A 85 -11.51 -17.47 -5.03
CA MET A 85 -12.20 -16.19 -5.21
C MET A 85 -11.59 -15.38 -6.36
N ILE A 86 -10.27 -15.29 -6.45
CA ILE A 86 -9.57 -14.36 -7.35
C ILE A 86 -9.33 -14.97 -8.75
N LYS A 87 -8.91 -16.22 -8.84
CA LYS A 87 -8.42 -16.85 -10.07
C LYS A 87 -9.41 -16.78 -11.25
N PRO A 88 -10.75 -16.97 -11.07
CA PRO A 88 -11.71 -16.90 -12.18
C PRO A 88 -11.76 -15.53 -12.88
N HIS A 89 -11.46 -14.46 -12.14
CA HIS A 89 -11.56 -13.08 -12.64
C HIS A 89 -10.28 -12.57 -13.31
N ARG A 90 -9.16 -13.30 -13.22
CA ARG A 90 -7.89 -12.92 -13.84
C ARG A 90 -7.90 -12.95 -15.38
N SER A 91 -8.89 -13.54 -16.01
CA SER A 91 -9.10 -13.44 -17.47
C SER A 91 -9.57 -12.06 -17.93
N ARG A 92 -10.03 -11.20 -17.01
CA ARG A 92 -10.50 -9.85 -17.31
C ARG A 92 -9.35 -8.86 -17.15
N ASP A 93 -8.96 -8.21 -18.23
CA ASP A 93 -7.77 -7.35 -18.29
C ASP A 93 -7.76 -6.26 -17.22
N LYS A 94 -8.90 -5.56 -17.01
CA LYS A 94 -9.00 -4.49 -16.02
C LYS A 94 -8.84 -5.01 -14.60
N PHE A 95 -9.53 -6.11 -14.26
CA PHE A 95 -9.40 -6.75 -12.94
C PHE A 95 -7.97 -7.23 -12.71
N ARG A 96 -7.39 -7.92 -13.70
CA ARG A 96 -6.00 -8.42 -13.66
C ARG A 96 -5.01 -7.31 -13.42
N PHE A 97 -5.15 -6.19 -14.14
CA PHE A 97 -4.27 -5.02 -13.99
C PHE A 97 -4.38 -4.38 -12.60
N ILE A 98 -5.61 -4.17 -12.09
CA ILE A 98 -5.85 -3.59 -10.76
C ILE A 98 -5.27 -4.50 -9.67
N LEU A 99 -5.47 -5.81 -9.78
CA LEU A 99 -4.92 -6.78 -8.85
C LEU A 99 -3.39 -6.76 -8.86
N ALA A 100 -2.76 -6.81 -10.04
CA ALA A 100 -1.31 -6.78 -10.20
C ALA A 100 -0.69 -5.49 -9.67
N ALA A 101 -1.39 -4.35 -9.82
CA ALA A 101 -0.95 -3.07 -9.29
C ALA A 101 -0.82 -3.08 -7.75
N SER A 102 -1.61 -3.88 -7.06
CA SER A 102 -1.48 -4.08 -5.61
C SER A 102 -0.14 -4.74 -5.23
N PHE A 103 0.27 -5.74 -5.98
CA PHE A 103 1.56 -6.42 -5.79
C PHE A 103 2.77 -5.58 -6.26
N THR A 104 2.52 -4.55 -7.07
CA THR A 104 3.59 -3.67 -7.57
C THR A 104 4.17 -2.77 -6.47
N ALA A 105 3.39 -2.43 -5.44
CA ALA A 105 3.84 -1.49 -4.42
C ALA A 105 5.20 -1.86 -3.77
N PRO A 106 5.42 -3.07 -3.24
CA PRO A 106 6.72 -3.43 -2.68
C PRO A 106 7.84 -3.56 -3.72
N LEU A 107 7.52 -3.76 -4.99
CA LEU A 107 8.54 -3.81 -6.06
C LEU A 107 9.15 -2.45 -6.35
N LEU A 108 8.41 -1.34 -6.17
CA LEU A 108 8.87 0.00 -6.53
C LEU A 108 10.22 0.37 -5.90
N ARG A 109 10.51 -0.13 -4.68
CA ARG A 109 11.79 0.10 -4.02
C ARG A 109 12.91 -0.69 -4.72
N ILE A 110 12.66 -1.94 -5.09
CA ILE A 110 13.63 -2.83 -5.75
C ILE A 110 13.99 -2.28 -7.12
N ILE A 111 12.98 -1.97 -7.95
CA ILE A 111 13.16 -1.44 -9.31
C ILE A 111 13.40 0.07 -9.35
N LYS A 112 13.50 0.74 -8.20
CA LYS A 112 13.75 2.19 -8.04
C LYS A 112 12.79 3.09 -8.82
N GLN A 113 11.53 2.64 -8.94
CA GLN A 113 10.51 3.40 -9.64
C GLN A 113 9.78 4.40 -8.73
N ARG A 114 9.24 5.44 -9.36
CA ARG A 114 8.42 6.46 -8.69
C ARG A 114 7.04 5.93 -8.38
N ILE A 115 6.37 6.59 -7.44
CA ILE A 115 4.98 6.38 -7.08
C ILE A 115 4.07 6.78 -8.24
N PHE A 116 3.01 6.01 -8.45
CA PHE A 116 1.96 6.32 -9.42
C PHE A 116 0.59 5.85 -8.89
N PHE A 117 -0.45 6.37 -9.51
CA PHE A 117 -1.83 5.94 -9.27
C PHE A 117 -2.28 4.96 -10.34
N VAL A 118 -3.06 3.98 -9.93
CA VAL A 118 -3.93 3.20 -10.80
C VAL A 118 -5.36 3.57 -10.43
N TYR A 119 -6.03 4.28 -11.31
CA TYR A 119 -7.33 4.86 -11.06
C TYR A 119 -8.38 4.26 -11.98
N ASN A 120 -9.33 3.53 -11.40
CA ASN A 120 -10.45 2.94 -12.14
C ASN A 120 -11.70 3.80 -12.02
N TRP A 121 -12.20 4.30 -13.14
CA TRP A 121 -13.34 5.20 -13.18
C TRP A 121 -14.40 4.81 -14.21
N GLY A 122 -15.60 5.39 -14.09
CA GLY A 122 -16.74 5.14 -14.96
C GLY A 122 -18.05 5.05 -14.20
N GLY A 123 -19.13 4.75 -14.87
CA GLY A 123 -20.48 4.69 -14.29
C GLY A 123 -20.57 3.74 -13.06
N SER A 124 -21.59 3.98 -12.25
CA SER A 124 -21.90 3.13 -11.08
C SER A 124 -22.17 1.67 -11.48
N LYS A 125 -22.06 0.75 -10.52
CA LYS A 125 -22.37 -0.68 -10.65
C LYS A 125 -21.39 -1.52 -11.50
N GLY A 126 -20.29 -0.93 -11.99
CA GLY A 126 -19.26 -1.68 -12.74
C GLY A 126 -18.31 -2.52 -11.86
N GLY A 127 -18.51 -2.57 -10.55
CA GLY A 127 -17.67 -3.35 -9.63
C GLY A 127 -16.30 -2.75 -9.34
N LYS A 128 -16.09 -1.45 -9.53
CA LYS A 128 -14.81 -0.75 -9.27
C LYS A 128 -14.33 -0.94 -7.83
N THR A 129 -15.20 -0.66 -6.85
CA THR A 129 -14.90 -0.87 -5.42
C THR A 129 -14.67 -2.35 -5.10
N ALA A 130 -15.37 -3.27 -5.76
CA ALA A 130 -15.15 -4.71 -5.58
C ALA A 130 -13.75 -5.13 -6.05
N ALA A 131 -13.27 -4.61 -7.19
CA ALA A 131 -11.92 -4.86 -7.67
C ALA A 131 -10.85 -4.21 -6.78
N LEU A 132 -11.10 -3.00 -6.25
CA LEU A 132 -10.22 -2.38 -5.25
C LEU A 132 -10.14 -3.23 -3.99
N LYS A 133 -11.27 -3.72 -3.46
CA LYS A 133 -11.28 -4.63 -2.31
C LYS A 133 -10.55 -5.94 -2.59
N ALA A 134 -10.73 -6.53 -3.77
CA ALA A 134 -9.98 -7.71 -4.19
C ALA A 134 -8.47 -7.44 -4.21
N ALA A 135 -8.04 -6.28 -4.70
CA ALA A 135 -6.63 -5.88 -4.72
C ALA A 135 -6.07 -5.64 -3.30
N LEU A 136 -6.86 -5.09 -2.37
CA LEU A 136 -6.46 -4.88 -0.98
C LEU A 136 -6.52 -6.18 -0.16
N SER A 137 -7.41 -7.13 -0.51
CA SER A 137 -7.49 -8.44 0.15
C SER A 137 -6.20 -9.28 0.05
N VAL A 138 -5.32 -8.92 -0.85
CA VAL A 138 -3.95 -9.46 -0.94
C VAL A 138 -3.22 -9.31 0.40
N TRP A 139 -3.44 -8.19 1.09
CA TRP A 139 -2.66 -7.75 2.25
C TRP A 139 -3.39 -7.86 3.59
N GLY A 140 -4.72 -7.78 3.61
CA GLY A 140 -5.52 -7.83 4.83
C GLY A 140 -6.98 -7.50 4.58
N ASP A 141 -7.68 -7.07 5.63
CA ASP A 141 -9.09 -6.69 5.57
C ASP A 141 -9.28 -5.42 4.70
N PRO A 142 -9.86 -5.54 3.50
CA PRO A 142 -9.96 -4.43 2.56
C PRO A 142 -10.81 -3.27 3.07
N GLU A 143 -11.81 -3.52 3.93
CA GLU A 143 -12.64 -2.46 4.50
C GLU A 143 -11.83 -1.54 5.42
N ARG A 144 -10.87 -2.11 6.13
CA ARG A 144 -10.03 -1.38 7.09
C ARG A 144 -8.78 -0.78 6.44
N LEU A 145 -8.34 -1.36 5.31
CA LEU A 145 -7.20 -0.86 4.53
C LEU A 145 -7.56 0.29 3.61
N MET A 146 -8.84 0.40 3.25
CA MET A 146 -9.35 1.41 2.34
C MET A 146 -9.64 2.72 3.06
N VAL A 147 -9.20 3.82 2.47
CA VAL A 147 -9.58 5.18 2.87
C VAL A 147 -10.42 5.82 1.76
N ASN A 148 -11.00 6.99 2.00
CA ASN A 148 -11.72 7.72 0.95
C ASN A 148 -11.08 9.10 0.69
N PHE A 149 -11.44 9.71 -0.42
CA PHE A 149 -10.93 11.04 -0.81
C PHE A 149 -11.39 12.18 0.11
N ASN A 150 -12.35 11.95 1.01
CA ASN A 150 -12.75 12.94 2.01
C ASN A 150 -11.79 13.00 3.22
N ALA A 151 -10.79 12.13 3.26
CA ALA A 151 -9.75 12.20 4.27
C ALA A 151 -8.93 13.48 4.15
N THR A 152 -8.51 14.04 5.29
CA THR A 152 -7.61 15.20 5.27
C THR A 152 -6.27 14.87 4.64
N GLN A 153 -5.61 15.85 4.00
CA GLN A 153 -4.27 15.64 3.45
C GLN A 153 -3.28 15.10 4.49
N VAL A 154 -3.37 15.56 5.74
CA VAL A 154 -2.52 15.06 6.85
C VAL A 154 -2.86 13.60 7.18
N GLY A 155 -4.14 13.23 7.14
CA GLY A 155 -4.58 11.84 7.33
C GLY A 155 -4.02 10.93 6.25
N LEU A 156 -4.16 11.31 4.98
CA LEU A 156 -3.61 10.56 3.84
C LEU A 156 -2.07 10.45 3.90
N GLU A 157 -1.38 11.53 4.26
CA GLU A 157 0.08 11.55 4.44
C GLU A 157 0.53 10.55 5.52
N ARG A 158 -0.16 10.55 6.67
CA ARG A 158 0.14 9.61 7.77
C ARG A 158 -0.15 8.18 7.39
N THR A 159 -1.27 7.93 6.70
CA THR A 159 -1.64 6.60 6.21
C THR A 159 -0.62 6.08 5.20
N ALA A 160 -0.25 6.90 4.20
CA ALA A 160 0.75 6.55 3.20
C ALA A 160 2.11 6.25 3.84
N SER A 161 2.54 7.08 4.82
CA SER A 161 3.79 6.87 5.54
C SER A 161 3.77 5.61 6.39
N PHE A 162 2.65 5.30 7.05
CA PHE A 162 2.51 4.11 7.87
C PHE A 162 2.57 2.83 7.03
N TYR A 163 1.81 2.76 5.94
CA TYR A 163 1.80 1.60 5.03
C TYR A 163 3.07 1.51 4.17
N CYS A 164 3.74 2.61 3.97
CA CYS A 164 5.04 2.77 3.31
C CYS A 164 5.12 2.08 1.94
N ASP A 165 5.69 0.86 1.85
CA ASP A 165 5.89 0.12 0.60
C ASP A 165 4.71 -0.80 0.21
N LEU A 166 3.55 -0.63 0.87
CA LEU A 166 2.33 -1.39 0.60
C LEU A 166 1.32 -0.53 -0.19
N PRO A 167 0.34 -1.12 -0.89
CA PRO A 167 -0.62 -0.34 -1.67
C PRO A 167 -1.49 0.56 -0.79
N LEU A 168 -1.80 1.75 -1.29
CA LEU A 168 -2.71 2.70 -0.66
C LEU A 168 -4.05 2.68 -1.41
N GLY A 169 -5.09 2.11 -0.79
CA GLY A 169 -6.44 2.07 -1.36
C GLY A 169 -7.23 3.34 -1.04
N ILE A 170 -7.75 4.03 -2.08
CA ILE A 170 -8.55 5.26 -1.92
C ILE A 170 -9.82 5.12 -2.74
N ASP A 171 -10.98 5.05 -2.08
CA ASP A 171 -12.25 4.90 -2.77
C ASP A 171 -13.02 6.23 -2.86
N GLU A 172 -14.00 6.26 -3.76
CA GLU A 172 -15.01 7.32 -3.87
C GLU A 172 -14.45 8.74 -4.10
N ARG A 173 -13.81 8.96 -5.26
CA ARG A 173 -13.32 10.29 -5.67
C ARG A 173 -14.37 11.37 -5.54
N GLN A 174 -15.65 11.05 -5.79
CA GLN A 174 -16.76 12.00 -5.70
C GLN A 174 -16.93 12.63 -4.31
N LEU A 175 -16.46 11.97 -3.24
CA LEU A 175 -16.47 12.54 -1.87
C LEU A 175 -15.46 13.66 -1.65
N ALA A 176 -14.50 13.84 -2.56
CA ALA A 176 -13.59 14.99 -2.51
C ALA A 176 -14.27 16.32 -2.92
N GLY A 177 -15.54 16.24 -3.36
CA GLY A 177 -16.27 17.40 -3.91
C GLY A 177 -15.74 17.84 -5.28
N ASN A 178 -16.33 18.91 -5.83
CA ASN A 178 -16.00 19.41 -7.18
C ASN A 178 -14.72 20.27 -7.21
N ASN A 179 -13.90 20.26 -6.16
CA ASN A 179 -12.68 21.06 -6.12
C ASN A 179 -11.51 20.30 -6.76
N GLN A 180 -11.36 20.43 -8.09
CA GLN A 180 -10.27 19.82 -8.87
C GLN A 180 -8.87 20.16 -8.29
N ASN A 181 -8.66 21.38 -7.81
CA ASN A 181 -7.40 21.78 -7.18
C ASN A 181 -7.07 20.96 -5.93
N SER A 182 -8.06 20.53 -5.17
CA SER A 182 -7.84 19.66 -3.99
C SER A 182 -7.43 18.26 -4.40
N LEU A 183 -8.05 17.70 -5.45
CA LEU A 183 -7.70 16.40 -6.00
C LEU A 183 -6.26 16.39 -6.55
N GLU A 184 -5.91 17.38 -7.34
CA GLU A 184 -4.56 17.51 -7.88
C GLU A 184 -3.52 17.59 -6.76
N LYS A 185 -3.79 18.35 -5.69
CA LYS A 185 -2.91 18.43 -4.52
C LYS A 185 -2.73 17.07 -3.83
N ILE A 186 -3.80 16.26 -3.73
CA ILE A 186 -3.71 14.90 -3.17
C ILE A 186 -2.83 14.02 -4.06
N VAL A 187 -3.05 14.03 -5.38
CA VAL A 187 -2.24 13.26 -6.33
C VAL A 187 -0.77 13.65 -6.26
N TYR A 188 -0.47 14.95 -6.28
CA TYR A 188 0.91 15.43 -6.16
C TYR A 188 1.54 15.04 -4.83
N MET A 189 0.82 15.22 -3.72
CA MET A 189 1.32 14.89 -2.39
C MET A 189 1.67 13.40 -2.29
N ILE A 190 0.74 12.51 -2.65
CA ILE A 190 0.99 11.05 -2.60
C ILE A 190 2.12 10.67 -3.56
N ALA A 191 2.09 11.17 -4.80
CA ALA A 191 3.09 10.83 -5.82
C ALA A 191 4.50 11.40 -5.52
N SER A 192 4.61 12.42 -4.65
CA SER A 192 5.91 12.94 -4.22
C SER A 192 6.69 11.97 -3.33
N GLY A 193 6.00 11.08 -2.61
CA GLY A 193 6.61 10.14 -1.67
C GLY A 193 7.18 10.79 -0.41
N THR A 194 6.88 12.07 -0.19
CA THR A 194 7.45 12.85 0.91
C THR A 194 6.40 13.80 1.48
N GLY A 195 6.28 13.79 2.78
CA GLY A 195 5.36 14.66 3.52
C GLY A 195 5.82 16.12 3.60
N LYS A 196 4.95 16.97 4.10
CA LYS A 196 5.28 18.37 4.34
C LYS A 196 6.29 18.50 5.48
N ILE A 197 7.30 19.35 5.30
CA ILE A 197 8.22 19.74 6.36
C ILE A 197 7.45 20.57 7.40
N ARG A 198 7.58 20.20 8.69
CA ARG A 198 6.91 20.88 9.81
C ARG A 198 7.92 21.25 10.88
N GLY A 199 7.75 22.42 11.48
CA GLY A 199 8.52 22.79 12.66
C GLY A 199 8.16 21.91 13.86
N ALA A 200 9.14 21.61 14.70
CA ALA A 200 8.92 20.91 15.97
C ALA A 200 8.55 21.91 17.07
N LYS A 201 7.66 21.52 17.98
CA LYS A 201 7.27 22.37 19.14
C LYS A 201 8.45 22.70 20.05
N SER A 202 9.44 21.82 20.09
CA SER A 202 10.69 21.97 20.86
C SER A 202 11.79 22.78 20.13
N GLY A 203 11.47 23.35 18.95
CA GLY A 203 12.43 23.96 18.04
C GLY A 203 13.00 22.95 17.02
N GLY A 204 13.46 23.47 15.86
CA GLY A 204 13.94 22.64 14.76
C GLY A 204 12.84 22.10 13.86
N ILE A 205 13.12 21.01 13.15
CA ILE A 205 12.25 20.39 12.12
C ILE A 205 11.85 18.99 12.60
N GLN A 206 10.58 18.63 12.44
CA GLN A 206 10.10 17.26 12.65
C GLN A 206 10.66 16.34 11.56
N ALA A 207 10.86 15.07 11.89
CA ALA A 207 11.20 14.06 10.89
C ALA A 207 10.16 14.04 9.78
N THR A 208 10.61 14.24 8.55
CA THR A 208 9.73 14.24 7.37
C THR A 208 9.31 12.81 7.07
N GLN A 209 8.01 12.60 6.99
CA GLN A 209 7.44 11.30 6.60
C GLN A 209 7.74 11.00 5.15
N THR A 210 8.06 9.74 4.85
CA THR A 210 8.32 9.27 3.48
C THR A 210 7.60 7.96 3.23
N TRP A 211 7.29 7.69 1.97
CA TRP A 211 6.66 6.45 1.52
C TRP A 211 7.01 6.15 0.06
N ARG A 212 6.76 4.91 -0.34
CA ARG A 212 6.85 4.50 -1.74
C ARG A 212 5.75 3.47 -2.00
N THR A 213 4.71 3.84 -2.71
CA THR A 213 3.49 3.04 -2.86
C THR A 213 2.94 3.11 -4.28
N VAL A 214 2.02 2.20 -4.59
CA VAL A 214 1.05 2.38 -5.67
C VAL A 214 -0.27 2.76 -5.03
N ALA A 215 -0.83 3.91 -5.42
CA ALA A 215 -2.15 4.31 -4.98
C ALA A 215 -3.21 3.69 -5.91
N LEU A 216 -4.05 2.84 -5.35
CA LEU A 216 -5.18 2.23 -6.04
C LEU A 216 -6.42 3.06 -5.72
N ALA A 217 -7.06 3.64 -6.73
CA ALA A 217 -8.17 4.53 -6.47
C ALA A 217 -9.35 4.31 -7.42
N THR A 218 -10.55 4.70 -6.99
CA THR A 218 -11.77 4.58 -7.78
C THR A 218 -12.58 5.88 -7.81
N GLY A 219 -13.45 6.00 -8.80
CA GLY A 219 -14.40 7.09 -8.92
C GLY A 219 -15.36 6.94 -10.09
N GLU A 220 -16.23 7.93 -10.26
CA GLU A 220 -17.19 7.95 -11.36
C GLU A 220 -16.71 8.79 -12.54
N GLU A 221 -15.87 9.78 -12.29
CA GLU A 221 -15.32 10.72 -13.28
C GLU A 221 -13.80 10.56 -13.39
N PRO A 222 -13.18 10.98 -14.50
CA PRO A 222 -11.73 10.96 -14.65
C PRO A 222 -11.05 11.82 -13.58
N LEU A 223 -9.84 11.45 -13.20
CA LEU A 223 -9.03 12.18 -12.22
C LEU A 223 -8.35 13.38 -12.90
N SER A 224 -7.91 13.20 -14.15
CA SER A 224 -7.35 14.24 -14.98
C SER A 224 -8.43 14.82 -15.91
N THR A 225 -8.45 16.14 -16.05
CA THR A 225 -9.32 16.89 -16.98
C THR A 225 -8.46 17.61 -18.01
N GLU A 226 -9.07 18.14 -19.07
CA GLU A 226 -8.35 18.93 -20.09
C GLU A 226 -7.62 20.15 -19.49
N THR A 227 -8.11 20.67 -18.36
CA THR A 227 -7.52 21.79 -17.63
C THR A 227 -6.51 21.37 -16.57
N SER A 228 -6.36 20.06 -16.33
CA SER A 228 -5.42 19.54 -15.35
C SER A 228 -3.97 19.81 -15.76
N GLN A 229 -3.13 20.11 -14.76
CA GLN A 229 -1.71 20.25 -15.00
C GLN A 229 -1.12 18.95 -15.57
N THR A 230 -0.28 19.04 -16.57
CA THR A 230 0.39 17.90 -17.24
C THR A 230 1.04 16.92 -16.24
N GLY A 231 1.45 17.44 -15.09
CA GLY A 231 2.05 16.63 -14.03
C GLY A 231 1.10 15.65 -13.35
N VAL A 232 -0.21 15.88 -13.29
CA VAL A 232 -1.21 14.93 -12.76
C VAL A 232 -1.35 13.76 -13.72
N SER A 233 -1.62 14.05 -15.00
CA SER A 233 -1.82 13.02 -16.02
C SER A 233 -0.62 12.07 -16.15
N THR A 234 0.61 12.56 -15.93
CA THR A 234 1.82 11.70 -15.98
C THR A 234 2.00 10.77 -14.78
N ARG A 235 1.21 10.93 -13.73
CA ARG A 235 1.28 10.15 -12.48
C ARG A 235 0.12 9.18 -12.29
N VAL A 236 -0.87 9.23 -13.16
CA VAL A 236 -2.11 8.46 -13.04
C VAL A 236 -2.29 7.56 -14.24
N LEU A 237 -2.39 6.26 -14.02
CA LEU A 237 -2.82 5.28 -15.01
C LEU A 237 -4.35 5.14 -14.88
N GLU A 238 -5.08 5.74 -15.79
CA GLU A 238 -6.55 5.72 -15.77
C GLU A 238 -7.10 4.52 -16.52
N ILE A 239 -8.03 3.80 -15.89
CA ILE A 239 -8.75 2.65 -16.44
C ILE A 239 -10.23 3.00 -16.48
N TYR A 240 -10.78 3.12 -17.68
CA TYR A 240 -12.19 3.39 -17.85
C TYR A 240 -13.06 2.13 -17.87
N GLY A 241 -14.19 2.19 -17.15
CA GLY A 241 -15.24 1.17 -17.16
C GLY A 241 -15.09 0.11 -16.08
N GLY A 242 -16.11 -0.74 -15.98
CA GLY A 242 -16.19 -1.78 -14.97
C GLY A 242 -15.16 -2.89 -15.17
N PRO A 243 -14.56 -3.41 -14.07
CA PRO A 243 -13.69 -4.59 -14.10
C PRO A 243 -14.44 -5.93 -14.11
N PHE A 244 -15.77 -5.92 -13.94
CA PHE A 244 -16.62 -7.11 -13.99
C PHE A 244 -17.65 -6.96 -15.10
N ASP A 245 -18.04 -8.10 -15.71
CA ASP A 245 -19.06 -8.16 -16.75
C ASP A 245 -20.47 -8.25 -16.15
N ASP A 246 -20.57 -8.77 -14.92
CA ASP A 246 -21.82 -8.99 -14.19
C ASP A 246 -21.79 -8.34 -12.79
N GLU A 247 -22.84 -7.58 -12.47
CA GLU A 247 -23.02 -6.93 -11.17
C GLU A 247 -23.08 -7.96 -10.02
N ARG A 248 -23.61 -9.17 -10.27
CA ARG A 248 -23.67 -10.23 -9.28
C ARG A 248 -22.28 -10.74 -8.90
N GLU A 249 -21.39 -10.93 -9.85
CA GLU A 249 -20.01 -11.33 -9.60
C GLU A 249 -19.26 -10.25 -8.80
N ALA A 250 -19.46 -8.98 -9.15
CA ALA A 250 -18.91 -7.85 -8.40
C ALA A 250 -19.42 -7.83 -6.94
N SER A 251 -20.71 -8.10 -6.72
CA SER A 251 -21.30 -8.16 -5.38
C SER A 251 -20.74 -9.32 -4.55
N ILE A 252 -20.56 -10.49 -5.15
CA ILE A 252 -19.93 -11.64 -4.50
C ILE A 252 -18.48 -11.32 -4.11
N MET A 253 -17.71 -10.76 -5.05
CA MET A 253 -16.33 -10.34 -4.79
C MET A 253 -16.24 -9.34 -3.63
N HIS A 254 -17.13 -8.33 -3.64
CA HIS A 254 -17.19 -7.33 -2.59
C HIS A 254 -17.43 -7.95 -1.20
N GLN A 255 -18.32 -8.94 -1.09
CA GLN A 255 -18.62 -9.61 0.18
C GLN A 255 -17.50 -10.56 0.62
N GLN A 256 -16.92 -11.32 -0.31
CA GLN A 256 -15.95 -12.36 0.01
C GLN A 256 -14.54 -11.82 0.29
N SER A 257 -14.19 -10.63 -0.21
CA SER A 257 -12.84 -10.05 -0.07
C SER A 257 -12.40 -9.85 1.38
N GLY A 258 -13.33 -9.54 2.30
CA GLY A 258 -13.02 -9.42 3.73
C GLY A 258 -12.97 -10.78 4.46
N MET A 259 -13.65 -11.80 3.91
CA MET A 259 -13.68 -13.15 4.48
C MET A 259 -12.44 -13.96 4.09
N ASN A 260 -11.82 -13.63 2.94
CA ASN A 260 -10.67 -14.33 2.38
C ASN A 260 -9.59 -13.30 2.04
N CYS A 261 -8.71 -13.01 2.98
CA CYS A 261 -7.72 -11.94 2.79
C CYS A 261 -6.42 -12.17 3.57
N GLY A 262 -5.36 -11.41 3.20
CA GLY A 262 -4.10 -11.33 3.93
C GLY A 262 -3.14 -12.50 3.70
N TRP A 263 -3.39 -13.38 2.72
CA TRP A 263 -2.57 -14.56 2.47
C TRP A 263 -1.55 -14.38 1.35
N ALA A 264 -1.96 -13.78 0.24
CA ALA A 264 -1.14 -13.70 -0.96
C ALA A 264 0.02 -12.70 -0.83
N GLY A 265 -0.21 -11.58 -0.15
CA GLY A 265 0.82 -10.57 0.10
C GLY A 265 2.04 -11.09 0.87
N PRO A 266 1.86 -11.68 2.07
CA PRO A 266 2.96 -12.31 2.79
C PRO A 266 3.67 -13.39 1.99
N ALA A 267 2.94 -14.26 1.27
CA ALA A 267 3.55 -15.27 0.41
C ALA A 267 4.43 -14.62 -0.69
N TYR A 268 3.93 -13.58 -1.33
CA TYR A 268 4.66 -12.82 -2.34
C TYR A 268 5.93 -12.15 -1.77
N ILE A 269 5.84 -11.52 -0.61
CA ILE A 269 7.00 -10.92 0.07
C ILE A 269 8.03 -12.00 0.40
N GLY A 270 7.60 -13.16 0.89
CA GLY A 270 8.51 -14.29 1.14
C GLY A 270 9.32 -14.67 -0.09
N MET A 271 8.70 -14.72 -1.27
CA MET A 271 9.41 -14.97 -2.53
C MET A 271 10.37 -13.84 -2.90
N LEU A 272 9.96 -12.58 -2.75
CA LEU A 272 10.83 -11.42 -3.02
C LEU A 272 12.09 -11.42 -2.12
N LEU A 273 11.95 -11.78 -0.85
CA LEU A 273 13.07 -11.87 0.09
C LEU A 273 14.12 -12.91 -0.34
N HIS A 274 13.71 -13.98 -1.02
CA HIS A 274 14.59 -15.04 -1.49
C HIS A 274 15.07 -14.84 -2.94
N THR A 275 14.54 -13.84 -3.65
CA THR A 275 14.93 -13.57 -5.05
C THR A 275 16.03 -12.51 -5.11
N ASP A 276 16.95 -12.66 -6.06
CA ASP A 276 17.97 -11.67 -6.32
C ASP A 276 17.36 -10.39 -6.92
N GLU A 277 17.65 -9.24 -6.30
CA GLU A 277 17.12 -7.94 -6.74
C GLU A 277 17.61 -7.56 -8.14
N LYS A 278 18.82 -8.00 -8.53
CA LYS A 278 19.38 -7.74 -9.85
C LYS A 278 18.54 -8.44 -10.93
N SER A 279 18.17 -9.71 -10.69
CA SER A 279 17.30 -10.46 -11.61
C SER A 279 15.92 -9.79 -11.77
N ILE A 280 15.34 -9.26 -10.70
CA ILE A 280 14.08 -8.51 -10.78
C ILE A 280 14.25 -7.23 -11.59
N THR A 281 15.36 -6.51 -11.40
CA THR A 281 15.64 -5.27 -12.12
C THR A 281 15.88 -5.52 -13.61
N GLU A 282 16.63 -6.56 -13.97
CA GLU A 282 16.86 -6.96 -15.36
C GLU A 282 15.54 -7.32 -16.07
N LYS A 283 14.65 -8.07 -15.40
CA LYS A 283 13.32 -8.37 -15.93
C LYS A 283 12.43 -7.13 -16.08
N TYR A 284 12.58 -6.17 -15.18
CA TYR A 284 11.89 -4.89 -15.29
C TYR A 284 12.37 -4.10 -16.53
N ASP A 285 13.66 -4.08 -16.78
CA ASP A 285 14.23 -3.39 -17.95
C ASP A 285 13.77 -4.05 -19.27
N GLU A 286 13.70 -5.38 -19.33
CA GLU A 286 13.11 -6.13 -20.45
C GLU A 286 11.64 -5.74 -20.67
N MET A 287 10.86 -5.67 -19.59
CA MET A 287 9.44 -5.29 -19.64
C MET A 287 9.26 -3.83 -20.09
N MET A 288 10.14 -2.92 -19.63
CA MET A 288 10.16 -1.54 -20.08
C MET A 288 10.37 -1.43 -21.59
N GLN A 289 11.33 -2.18 -22.14
CA GLN A 289 11.58 -2.19 -23.57
C GLN A 289 10.39 -2.75 -24.36
N TYR A 290 9.79 -3.83 -23.87
CA TYR A 290 8.60 -4.42 -24.48
C TYR A 290 7.43 -3.44 -24.52
N VAL A 291 7.10 -2.82 -23.38
CA VAL A 291 6.00 -1.83 -23.30
C VAL A 291 6.29 -0.61 -24.19
N TYR A 292 7.55 -0.15 -24.25
CA TYR A 292 7.97 0.94 -25.14
C TYR A 292 7.71 0.61 -26.61
N GLN A 293 8.05 -0.61 -27.04
CA GLN A 293 7.85 -1.07 -28.41
C GLN A 293 6.37 -1.12 -28.79
N ILE A 294 5.53 -1.76 -27.97
CA ILE A 294 4.09 -1.89 -28.26
C ILE A 294 3.34 -0.55 -28.19
N SER A 295 3.78 0.38 -27.34
CA SER A 295 3.21 1.74 -27.24
C SER A 295 3.69 2.68 -28.33
N LYS A 296 4.63 2.25 -29.17
CA LYS A 296 5.30 3.09 -30.19
C LYS A 296 5.91 4.36 -29.60
N GLY A 297 6.43 4.27 -28.37
CA GLY A 297 7.05 5.38 -27.64
C GLY A 297 6.07 6.45 -27.15
N LYS A 298 4.74 6.24 -27.29
CA LYS A 298 3.75 7.16 -26.75
C LYS A 298 3.71 7.07 -25.22
N SER A 299 3.47 8.21 -24.55
CA SER A 299 3.25 8.28 -23.09
C SER A 299 4.41 7.72 -22.25
N GLY A 300 5.65 8.13 -22.52
CA GLY A 300 6.85 7.62 -21.82
C GLY A 300 6.77 7.61 -20.30
N SER A 301 6.04 8.57 -19.70
CA SER A 301 5.81 8.58 -18.24
C SER A 301 4.93 7.44 -17.73
N HIS A 302 4.02 6.92 -18.54
CA HIS A 302 3.15 5.80 -18.19
C HIS A 302 3.83 4.44 -18.43
N ILE A 303 4.77 4.37 -19.37
CA ILE A 303 5.48 3.14 -19.72
C ILE A 303 6.10 2.50 -18.46
N ALA A 304 6.76 3.28 -17.64
CA ALA A 304 7.40 2.81 -16.42
C ALA A 304 6.40 2.18 -15.42
N GLY A 305 5.26 2.82 -15.21
CA GLY A 305 4.20 2.30 -14.36
C GLY A 305 3.56 1.02 -14.92
N ILE A 306 3.25 1.03 -16.22
CA ILE A 306 2.67 -0.14 -16.91
C ILE A 306 3.66 -1.32 -16.87
N ALA A 307 4.94 -1.10 -17.14
CA ALA A 307 5.98 -2.13 -17.07
C ALA A 307 6.12 -2.70 -15.65
N ALA A 308 6.04 -1.84 -14.62
CA ALA A 308 6.09 -2.30 -13.23
C ALA A 308 4.89 -3.19 -12.87
N VAL A 309 3.67 -2.82 -13.32
CA VAL A 309 2.46 -3.64 -13.11
C VAL A 309 2.55 -4.95 -13.91
N ALA A 310 3.04 -4.91 -15.15
CA ALA A 310 3.22 -6.10 -15.98
C ALA A 310 4.25 -7.05 -15.39
N LEU A 311 5.36 -6.53 -14.83
CA LEU A 311 6.33 -7.34 -14.09
C LEU A 311 5.69 -8.00 -12.87
N ALA A 312 4.95 -7.24 -12.05
CA ALA A 312 4.25 -7.80 -10.90
C ALA A 312 3.26 -8.90 -11.32
N ASP A 313 2.51 -8.68 -12.41
CA ASP A 313 1.57 -9.66 -12.94
C ASP A 313 2.26 -10.95 -13.38
N ALA A 314 3.38 -10.87 -14.08
CA ALA A 314 4.16 -12.02 -14.49
C ALA A 314 4.72 -12.79 -13.28
N ILE A 315 5.21 -12.09 -12.26
CA ILE A 315 5.70 -12.69 -11.01
C ILE A 315 4.58 -13.44 -10.31
N ILE A 316 3.42 -12.82 -10.08
CA ILE A 316 2.32 -13.48 -9.37
C ILE A 316 1.69 -14.61 -10.17
N ASP A 317 1.72 -14.55 -11.50
CA ASP A 317 1.25 -15.63 -12.35
C ASP A 317 2.04 -16.92 -12.07
N THR A 318 3.34 -16.81 -11.90
CA THR A 318 4.23 -17.92 -11.57
C THR A 318 4.15 -18.32 -10.08
N TRP A 319 4.31 -17.36 -9.18
CA TRP A 319 4.53 -17.65 -7.76
C TRP A 319 3.24 -17.86 -6.96
N VAL A 320 2.18 -17.16 -7.34
CA VAL A 320 0.90 -17.20 -6.63
C VAL A 320 -0.10 -18.11 -7.34
N PHE A 321 -0.18 -18.02 -8.68
CA PHE A 321 -1.19 -18.73 -9.45
C PHE A 321 -0.66 -19.97 -10.15
N ASN A 322 0.64 -20.21 -10.19
CA ASN A 322 1.33 -21.34 -10.82
C ASN A 322 0.98 -21.54 -12.31
N ASN A 323 0.87 -20.45 -13.05
CA ASN A 323 0.46 -20.50 -14.46
C ASN A 323 1.59 -20.15 -15.44
N GLY A 324 2.74 -19.68 -14.99
CA GLY A 324 3.78 -19.12 -15.85
C GLY A 324 5.12 -19.85 -15.82
N GLU A 325 5.88 -19.71 -16.90
CA GLU A 325 7.26 -20.22 -17.09
C GLU A 325 8.30 -19.09 -17.23
N TRP A 326 7.92 -17.86 -17.01
CA TRP A 326 8.73 -16.69 -17.36
C TRP A 326 10.04 -16.53 -16.57
N LEU A 327 10.21 -17.30 -15.49
CA LEU A 327 11.48 -17.34 -14.73
C LEU A 327 12.49 -18.36 -15.24
N LYS A 328 12.16 -19.11 -16.31
CA LYS A 328 13.10 -20.04 -16.94
C LYS A 328 14.10 -19.34 -17.85
#